data_3791b5bb34e07961c4e48bff9b12dd69
#
_entry.id   3791b5bb34e07961c4e48bff9b12dd69
#
_cell.length_a   1.000
_cell.length_b   1.000
_cell.length_c   1.000
_cell.angle_alpha   90.00
_cell.angle_beta   90.00
_cell.angle_gamma   90.00
#
_symmetry.space_group_name_H-M   'P 1'
#
loop_
_entity.id
_entity.type
_entity.pdbx_description
1 polymer ?
#
loop_
_entity_poly.entity_id
_entity_poly.type
_entity_poly.pdbx_seq_one_letter_code
_entity_poly.pdbx_strand_id
1 'polypeptide(L)'
;MVGGMTRMPLVQKKVKEFFGKEPHLGVNPDEVVAIGAAVQAGVLQGDVKDVLLLDVTPLTLGIETLGGVSTPLIDRNTTIPASKSQTFSTAADGQTSVEIHVVQGERSMAGDNKTLGRFILDGMPPAPRGVPQIEVSFDIDANGILNVNAKDKASGKEQKITITASSGLSDDEIEKMKKDAETNADDDKKKKEKAEIKNQAETVVFTTEKLLKESGDKMKPEDKKNLEDKLTALKAVKDTDQHDEIKKKMEEMNEVAQKIGAEMYAATAKEAEEKNKKQDDSKDKKNDKDKNNKDDEVVEGEVEEKK
;
A
#
# COMPACT_ATOMS: atom_id res chain seq x y z
N MET A 1 -23.28 14.26 33.48
CA MET A 1 -23.96 12.92 33.64
C MET A 1 -25.30 12.97 32.93
N VAL A 2 -25.77 11.88 32.34
CA VAL A 2 -26.96 11.82 31.46
C VAL A 2 -27.89 10.70 31.93
N GLY A 3 -29.20 10.90 31.79
CA GLY A 3 -30.25 9.98 32.15
C GLY A 3 -30.74 10.11 33.61
N GLY A 4 -31.99 9.75 33.87
CA GLY A 4 -32.68 9.96 35.14
C GLY A 4 -32.02 9.28 36.35
N MET A 5 -31.37 8.13 36.16
CA MET A 5 -30.61 7.42 37.19
C MET A 5 -29.45 8.24 37.76
N THR A 6 -28.94 9.21 37.04
CA THR A 6 -27.86 10.09 37.50
C THR A 6 -28.27 11.08 38.59
N ARG A 7 -29.58 11.21 38.88
CA ARG A 7 -30.11 11.97 39.99
C ARG A 7 -29.91 11.25 41.35
N MET A 8 -29.59 9.94 41.33
CA MET A 8 -29.37 9.16 42.54
C MET A 8 -28.08 9.58 43.25
N PRO A 9 -28.13 9.97 44.54
CA PRO A 9 -26.94 10.46 45.26
C PRO A 9 -25.81 9.43 45.30
N LEU A 10 -26.14 8.16 45.39
CA LEU A 10 -25.13 7.07 45.38
C LEU A 10 -24.36 6.99 44.07
N VAL A 11 -25.03 7.20 42.93
CA VAL A 11 -24.38 7.24 41.60
C VAL A 11 -23.42 8.42 41.53
N GLN A 12 -23.87 9.60 41.94
CA GLN A 12 -23.02 10.81 41.96
C GLN A 12 -21.81 10.62 42.86
N LYS A 13 -21.99 10.04 44.04
CA LYS A 13 -20.90 9.75 44.98
C LYS A 13 -19.90 8.78 44.37
N LYS A 14 -20.33 7.70 43.74
CA LYS A 14 -19.47 6.70 43.09
C LYS A 14 -18.68 7.30 41.91
N VAL A 15 -19.31 8.11 41.09
CA VAL A 15 -18.65 8.81 39.99
C VAL A 15 -17.57 9.76 40.51
N LYS A 16 -17.88 10.53 41.57
CA LYS A 16 -16.90 11.40 42.23
C LYS A 16 -15.71 10.61 42.79
N GLU A 17 -16.00 9.50 43.50
CA GLU A 17 -14.96 8.62 44.08
C GLU A 17 -14.05 8.06 42.97
N PHE A 18 -14.62 7.62 41.85
CA PHE A 18 -13.90 6.99 40.75
C PHE A 18 -13.03 7.98 39.96
N PHE A 19 -13.59 9.14 39.60
CA PHE A 19 -12.89 10.13 38.76
C PHE A 19 -12.12 11.19 39.55
N GLY A 20 -12.27 11.24 40.88
CA GLY A 20 -11.66 12.27 41.73
C GLY A 20 -12.14 13.70 41.44
N LYS A 21 -13.26 13.86 40.72
CA LYS A 21 -13.85 15.15 40.33
C LYS A 21 -15.35 15.17 40.58
N GLU A 22 -15.88 16.38 40.89
CA GLU A 22 -17.33 16.55 40.99
C GLU A 22 -18.00 16.33 39.64
N PRO A 23 -19.08 15.51 39.58
CA PRO A 23 -19.85 15.37 38.37
C PRO A 23 -20.52 16.67 37.95
N HIS A 24 -20.47 17.01 36.66
CA HIS A 24 -21.18 18.18 36.14
C HIS A 24 -22.70 17.95 36.18
N LEU A 25 -23.42 18.84 36.91
CA LEU A 25 -24.87 18.78 37.11
C LEU A 25 -25.58 19.97 36.47
N GLY A 26 -24.92 20.80 35.67
CA GLY A 26 -25.43 22.05 35.10
C GLY A 26 -26.42 21.87 33.96
N VAL A 27 -26.74 20.65 33.56
CA VAL A 27 -27.70 20.33 32.49
C VAL A 27 -28.80 19.39 33.02
N ASN A 28 -30.00 19.51 32.49
CA ASN A 28 -31.08 18.58 32.80
C ASN A 28 -30.77 17.19 32.21
N PRO A 29 -30.56 16.14 33.03
CA PRO A 29 -30.17 14.82 32.54
C PRO A 29 -31.21 14.13 31.66
N ASP A 30 -32.47 14.61 31.68
CA ASP A 30 -33.55 14.05 30.85
C ASP A 30 -33.62 14.69 29.47
N GLU A 31 -33.14 15.96 29.35
CA GLU A 31 -33.21 16.75 28.11
C GLU A 31 -31.88 16.85 27.38
N VAL A 32 -30.77 16.58 28.05
CA VAL A 32 -29.42 16.86 27.52
C VAL A 32 -29.12 16.12 26.20
N VAL A 33 -29.72 14.96 25.98
CA VAL A 33 -29.56 14.20 24.71
C VAL A 33 -30.26 14.96 23.57
N ALA A 34 -31.47 15.45 23.79
CA ALA A 34 -32.22 16.24 22.80
C ALA A 34 -31.50 17.58 22.49
N ILE A 35 -30.99 18.23 23.54
CA ILE A 35 -30.19 19.46 23.39
C ILE A 35 -28.91 19.17 22.60
N GLY A 36 -28.21 18.10 22.94
CA GLY A 36 -26.99 17.67 22.21
C GLY A 36 -27.26 17.37 20.74
N ALA A 37 -28.36 16.69 20.44
CA ALA A 37 -28.76 16.41 19.06
C ALA A 37 -29.11 17.72 18.29
N ALA A 38 -29.78 18.69 18.94
CA ALA A 38 -30.08 19.99 18.33
C ALA A 38 -28.78 20.80 18.06
N VAL A 39 -27.84 20.81 19.01
CA VAL A 39 -26.54 21.47 18.83
C VAL A 39 -25.78 20.82 17.67
N GLN A 40 -25.76 19.49 17.59
CA GLN A 40 -25.10 18.75 16.51
C GLN A 40 -25.73 19.07 15.14
N ALA A 41 -27.05 19.14 15.07
CA ALA A 41 -27.74 19.57 13.86
C ALA A 41 -27.34 21.00 13.44
N GLY A 42 -27.21 21.92 14.39
CA GLY A 42 -26.77 23.30 14.15
C GLY A 42 -25.29 23.35 13.68
N VAL A 43 -24.42 22.48 14.20
CA VAL A 43 -23.02 22.33 13.71
C VAL A 43 -23.01 21.86 12.27
N LEU A 44 -23.79 20.81 11.93
CA LEU A 44 -23.88 20.27 10.57
C LEU A 44 -24.46 21.28 9.56
N GLN A 45 -25.39 22.16 9.99
CA GLN A 45 -25.93 23.23 9.17
C GLN A 45 -24.99 24.46 9.07
N GLY A 46 -23.95 24.51 9.90
CA GLY A 46 -23.01 25.64 9.95
C GLY A 46 -23.47 26.84 10.79
N ASP A 47 -24.57 26.70 11.51
CA ASP A 47 -25.13 27.75 12.40
C ASP A 47 -24.33 27.85 13.70
N VAL A 48 -23.79 26.75 14.20
CA VAL A 48 -22.97 26.68 15.41
C VAL A 48 -21.53 26.46 15.00
N LYS A 49 -20.65 27.43 15.25
CA LYS A 49 -19.21 27.38 14.88
C LYS A 49 -18.26 27.18 16.06
N ASP A 50 -18.77 27.37 17.27
CA ASP A 50 -17.97 27.37 18.49
C ASP A 50 -17.82 25.96 19.11
N VAL A 51 -18.51 24.96 18.57
CA VAL A 51 -18.45 23.56 19.01
C VAL A 51 -17.94 22.70 17.88
N LEU A 52 -16.77 22.10 18.08
CA LEU A 52 -16.20 21.11 17.17
C LEU A 52 -16.40 19.72 17.76
N LEU A 53 -17.26 18.92 17.15
CA LEU A 53 -17.35 17.49 17.44
C LEU A 53 -16.43 16.76 16.50
N LEU A 54 -15.44 16.08 17.07
CA LEU A 54 -14.55 15.21 16.33
C LEU A 54 -14.86 13.76 16.73
N ASP A 55 -15.31 12.99 15.78
CA ASP A 55 -15.42 11.54 15.93
C ASP A 55 -14.18 10.87 15.34
N VAL A 56 -13.89 9.63 15.76
CA VAL A 56 -12.71 8.89 15.34
C VAL A 56 -13.06 7.46 15.00
N THR A 57 -12.26 6.85 14.12
CA THR A 57 -12.34 5.42 13.84
C THR A 57 -11.92 4.63 15.09
N PRO A 58 -12.72 3.69 15.59
CA PRO A 58 -12.39 2.94 16.81
C PRO A 58 -11.29 1.90 16.60
N LEU A 59 -11.14 1.39 15.36
CA LEU A 59 -10.20 0.37 14.94
C LEU A 59 -9.64 0.70 13.56
N THR A 60 -8.46 0.15 13.27
CA THR A 60 -7.78 0.26 11.97
C THR A 60 -8.60 -0.38 10.87
N LEU A 61 -8.67 0.29 9.72
CA LEU A 61 -9.30 -0.19 8.49
C LEU A 61 -8.24 -0.46 7.44
N GLY A 62 -8.34 -1.61 6.79
CA GLY A 62 -7.37 -2.03 5.80
C GLY A 62 -7.92 -3.03 4.82
N ILE A 63 -7.05 -3.54 3.98
CA ILE A 63 -7.35 -4.61 3.03
C ILE A 63 -6.41 -5.79 3.20
N GLU A 64 -6.87 -6.96 2.77
CA GLU A 64 -6.03 -8.14 2.63
C GLU A 64 -5.10 -7.98 1.44
N THR A 65 -3.82 -8.26 1.66
CA THR A 65 -2.78 -8.28 0.63
C THR A 65 -2.13 -9.65 0.52
N LEU A 66 -1.18 -9.81 -0.39
CA LEU A 66 -0.50 -11.08 -0.68
C LEU A 66 0.02 -11.75 0.60
N GLY A 67 -0.30 -13.05 0.75
CA GLY A 67 0.05 -13.82 1.94
C GLY A 67 -0.94 -13.68 3.10
N GLY A 68 -2.14 -13.11 2.86
CA GLY A 68 -3.18 -12.94 3.89
C GLY A 68 -2.87 -11.85 4.92
N VAL A 69 -1.94 -10.95 4.61
CA VAL A 69 -1.53 -9.84 5.50
C VAL A 69 -2.57 -8.72 5.46
N SER A 70 -2.91 -8.18 6.62
CA SER A 70 -3.71 -6.96 6.74
C SER A 70 -2.84 -5.73 6.51
N THR A 71 -3.11 -4.99 5.43
CA THR A 71 -2.42 -3.72 5.13
C THR A 71 -3.32 -2.56 5.52
N PRO A 72 -2.93 -1.75 6.51
CA PRO A 72 -3.72 -0.63 6.98
C PRO A 72 -3.77 0.51 5.95
N LEU A 73 -4.94 1.14 5.80
CA LEU A 73 -5.13 2.38 5.05
C LEU A 73 -5.52 3.53 5.97
N ILE A 74 -6.45 3.29 6.92
CA ILE A 74 -6.85 4.28 7.91
C ILE A 74 -6.59 3.70 9.29
N ASP A 75 -5.70 4.31 10.04
CA ASP A 75 -5.32 3.87 11.38
C ASP A 75 -6.44 4.15 12.38
N ARG A 76 -6.50 3.35 13.46
CA ARG A 76 -7.39 3.63 14.60
C ARG A 76 -7.16 5.05 15.14
N ASN A 77 -8.19 5.63 15.72
CA ASN A 77 -8.20 7.00 16.24
C ASN A 77 -7.96 8.09 15.19
N THR A 78 -8.14 7.78 13.90
CA THR A 78 -8.15 8.80 12.85
C THR A 78 -9.47 9.56 12.92
N THR A 79 -9.39 10.90 12.98
CA THR A 79 -10.57 11.78 12.98
C THR A 79 -11.34 11.65 11.68
N ILE A 80 -12.67 11.55 11.78
CA ILE A 80 -13.57 11.52 10.62
C ILE A 80 -14.28 12.89 10.45
N PRO A 81 -14.60 13.28 9.21
CA PRO A 81 -14.41 12.53 7.94
C PRO A 81 -12.96 12.41 7.53
N ALA A 82 -12.60 11.29 6.89
CA ALA A 82 -11.24 11.00 6.44
C ALA A 82 -11.24 10.28 5.09
N SER A 83 -10.26 10.61 4.26
CA SER A 83 -10.01 9.95 2.98
C SER A 83 -8.55 9.54 2.88
N LYS A 84 -8.30 8.31 2.45
CA LYS A 84 -6.96 7.75 2.22
C LYS A 84 -6.97 6.86 0.99
N SER A 85 -5.92 6.92 0.19
CA SER A 85 -5.74 6.04 -0.96
C SER A 85 -4.33 5.45 -1.00
N GLN A 86 -4.23 4.24 -1.52
CA GLN A 86 -2.96 3.55 -1.73
C GLN A 86 -3.03 2.73 -3.02
N THR A 87 -1.91 2.68 -3.74
CA THR A 87 -1.80 1.90 -4.97
C THR A 87 -1.23 0.53 -4.66
N PHE A 88 -1.92 -0.50 -5.13
CA PHE A 88 -1.56 -1.91 -5.06
C PHE A 88 -1.32 -2.47 -6.46
N SER A 89 -0.86 -3.72 -6.53
CA SER A 89 -0.63 -4.41 -7.79
C SER A 89 -1.12 -5.86 -7.74
N THR A 90 -1.10 -6.53 -8.90
CA THR A 90 -1.48 -7.94 -9.01
C THR A 90 -0.43 -8.87 -8.44
N ALA A 91 -0.88 -9.99 -7.87
CA ALA A 91 -0.05 -11.03 -7.28
C ALA A 91 0.41 -12.10 -8.29
N ALA A 92 -0.33 -12.28 -9.41
CA ALA A 92 -0.08 -13.30 -10.43
C ALA A 92 -0.03 -12.69 -11.84
N ASP A 93 0.68 -13.37 -12.75
CA ASP A 93 0.75 -13.00 -14.15
C ASP A 93 -0.59 -13.22 -14.85
N GLY A 94 -0.93 -12.32 -15.79
CA GLY A 94 -2.14 -12.42 -16.58
C GLY A 94 -3.46 -12.26 -15.80
N GLN A 95 -3.40 -11.75 -14.57
CA GLN A 95 -4.55 -11.56 -13.72
C GLN A 95 -5.46 -10.46 -14.29
N THR A 96 -6.72 -10.81 -14.58
CA THR A 96 -7.73 -9.90 -15.16
C THR A 96 -8.75 -9.39 -14.14
N SER A 97 -8.72 -9.93 -12.92
CA SER A 97 -9.58 -9.53 -11.80
C SER A 97 -8.83 -9.55 -10.48
N VAL A 98 -9.23 -8.70 -9.53
CA VAL A 98 -8.67 -8.65 -8.17
C VAL A 98 -9.82 -8.60 -7.18
N GLU A 99 -9.81 -9.47 -6.18
CA GLU A 99 -10.71 -9.40 -5.03
C GLU A 99 -10.15 -8.39 -4.02
N ILE A 100 -10.99 -7.45 -3.61
CA ILE A 100 -10.71 -6.49 -2.54
C ILE A 100 -11.45 -6.96 -1.30
N HIS A 101 -10.71 -7.46 -0.33
CA HIS A 101 -11.22 -7.88 0.97
C HIS A 101 -10.95 -6.79 2.00
N VAL A 102 -12.02 -6.11 2.43
CA VAL A 102 -11.97 -5.01 3.41
C VAL A 102 -12.09 -5.58 4.81
N VAL A 103 -11.14 -5.22 5.68
CA VAL A 103 -11.06 -5.73 7.06
C VAL A 103 -10.93 -4.59 8.07
N GLN A 104 -11.39 -4.85 9.29
CA GLN A 104 -11.30 -3.94 10.43
C GLN A 104 -10.70 -4.67 11.64
N GLY A 105 -9.67 -4.10 12.24
CA GLY A 105 -9.03 -4.63 13.45
C GLY A 105 -7.54 -4.34 13.51
N GLU A 106 -6.91 -4.82 14.58
CA GLU A 106 -5.51 -4.53 14.91
C GLU A 106 -4.58 -5.75 14.69
N ARG A 107 -5.12 -6.89 14.19
CA ARG A 107 -4.35 -8.11 13.95
C ARG A 107 -3.59 -8.02 12.64
N SER A 108 -2.39 -8.60 12.59
CA SER A 108 -1.52 -8.55 11.41
C SER A 108 -2.01 -9.37 10.22
N MET A 109 -2.81 -10.41 10.48
CA MET A 109 -3.39 -11.25 9.43
C MET A 109 -4.84 -10.85 9.18
N ALA A 110 -5.23 -10.77 7.91
CA ALA A 110 -6.57 -10.35 7.52
C ALA A 110 -7.67 -11.29 8.05
N GLY A 111 -7.39 -12.60 8.08
CA GLY A 111 -8.33 -13.61 8.61
C GLY A 111 -8.61 -13.51 10.11
N ASP A 112 -7.72 -12.85 10.86
CA ASP A 112 -7.86 -12.64 12.31
C ASP A 112 -8.59 -11.31 12.64
N ASN A 113 -8.96 -10.52 11.62
CA ASN A 113 -9.71 -9.27 11.71
C ASN A 113 -11.16 -9.46 11.28
N LYS A 114 -12.02 -8.48 11.59
CA LYS A 114 -13.42 -8.49 11.15
C LYS A 114 -13.52 -8.15 9.68
N THR A 115 -14.13 -9.02 8.89
CA THR A 115 -14.49 -8.73 7.49
C THR A 115 -15.62 -7.71 7.47
N LEU A 116 -15.42 -6.60 6.78
CA LEU A 116 -16.44 -5.58 6.52
C LEU A 116 -17.14 -5.81 5.18
N GLY A 117 -16.41 -6.30 4.18
CA GLY A 117 -16.95 -6.59 2.86
C GLY A 117 -15.91 -7.16 1.91
N ARG A 118 -16.40 -7.72 0.81
CA ARG A 118 -15.59 -8.21 -0.31
C ARG A 118 -16.23 -7.79 -1.62
N PHE A 119 -15.41 -7.39 -2.58
CA PHE A 119 -15.86 -7.10 -3.93
C PHE A 119 -14.75 -7.37 -4.93
N ILE A 120 -15.12 -7.53 -6.19
CA ILE A 120 -14.18 -7.90 -7.24
C ILE A 120 -14.08 -6.75 -8.24
N LEU A 121 -12.88 -6.27 -8.48
CA LEU A 121 -12.55 -5.42 -9.61
C LEU A 121 -12.17 -6.34 -10.77
N ASP A 122 -12.94 -6.33 -11.86
CA ASP A 122 -12.75 -7.16 -13.03
C ASP A 122 -12.55 -6.36 -14.32
N GLY A 123 -12.21 -7.07 -15.41
CA GLY A 123 -12.02 -6.47 -16.72
C GLY A 123 -10.73 -5.68 -16.88
N MET A 124 -9.72 -5.95 -16.07
CA MET A 124 -8.37 -5.44 -16.27
C MET A 124 -7.68 -6.15 -17.44
N PRO A 125 -6.87 -5.45 -18.24
CA PRO A 125 -6.07 -6.10 -19.27
C PRO A 125 -5.04 -7.03 -18.62
N PRO A 126 -4.82 -8.25 -19.19
CA PRO A 126 -3.80 -9.15 -18.68
C PRO A 126 -2.40 -8.53 -18.81
N ALA A 127 -1.66 -8.55 -17.73
CA ALA A 127 -0.29 -8.01 -17.68
C ALA A 127 0.57 -8.85 -16.72
N PRO A 128 1.90 -8.75 -16.80
CA PRO A 128 2.78 -9.36 -15.81
C PRO A 128 2.47 -8.85 -14.41
N ARG A 129 2.61 -9.71 -13.39
CA ARG A 129 2.42 -9.34 -11.99
C ARG A 129 3.27 -8.11 -11.62
N GLY A 130 2.76 -7.26 -10.76
CA GLY A 130 3.43 -6.04 -10.33
C GLY A 130 3.33 -4.86 -11.31
N VAL A 131 2.84 -5.06 -12.55
CA VAL A 131 2.68 -4.00 -13.55
C VAL A 131 1.34 -3.25 -13.39
N PRO A 132 0.19 -3.91 -13.21
CA PRO A 132 -1.07 -3.21 -13.00
C PRO A 132 -1.03 -2.32 -11.75
N GLN A 133 -1.63 -1.15 -11.83
CA GLN A 133 -1.73 -0.19 -10.73
C GLN A 133 -3.18 -0.04 -10.31
N ILE A 134 -3.53 -0.64 -9.17
CA ILE A 134 -4.87 -0.63 -8.61
C ILE A 134 -4.87 0.34 -7.44
N GLU A 135 -5.53 1.48 -7.62
CA GLU A 135 -5.71 2.46 -6.56
C GLU A 135 -6.93 2.07 -5.73
N VAL A 136 -6.71 1.83 -4.45
CA VAL A 136 -7.79 1.58 -3.49
C VAL A 136 -7.92 2.81 -2.61
N SER A 137 -9.11 3.42 -2.60
CA SER A 137 -9.45 4.57 -1.75
C SER A 137 -10.49 4.19 -0.70
N PHE A 138 -10.29 4.70 0.50
CA PHE A 138 -11.19 4.61 1.63
C PHE A 138 -11.66 6.01 1.97
N ASP A 139 -12.98 6.25 1.91
CA ASP A 139 -13.60 7.51 2.24
C ASP A 139 -14.64 7.29 3.34
N ILE A 140 -14.38 7.84 4.53
CA ILE A 140 -15.31 7.78 5.67
C ILE A 140 -15.96 9.16 5.81
N ASP A 141 -17.27 9.19 5.78
CA ASP A 141 -18.03 10.43 6.02
C ASP A 141 -18.17 10.75 7.51
N ALA A 142 -18.79 11.91 7.82
CA ALA A 142 -19.06 12.34 9.20
C ALA A 142 -20.04 11.43 9.96
N ASN A 143 -20.76 10.54 9.28
CA ASN A 143 -21.69 9.59 9.88
C ASN A 143 -21.02 8.21 10.09
N GLY A 144 -19.73 8.05 9.76
CA GLY A 144 -19.02 6.80 9.85
C GLY A 144 -19.31 5.81 8.71
N ILE A 145 -19.93 6.26 7.62
CA ILE A 145 -20.18 5.44 6.43
C ILE A 145 -18.88 5.33 5.65
N LEU A 146 -18.39 4.11 5.45
CA LEU A 146 -17.17 3.82 4.71
C LEU A 146 -17.50 3.49 3.26
N ASN A 147 -16.98 4.27 2.33
CA ASN A 147 -16.97 3.98 0.91
C ASN A 147 -15.58 3.49 0.51
N VAL A 148 -15.50 2.31 -0.07
CA VAL A 148 -14.25 1.74 -0.61
C VAL A 148 -14.37 1.66 -2.11
N ASN A 149 -13.42 2.28 -2.80
CA ASN A 149 -13.35 2.26 -4.26
C ASN A 149 -12.01 1.66 -4.68
N ALA A 150 -12.05 0.75 -5.66
CA ALA A 150 -10.86 0.20 -6.30
C ALA A 150 -10.90 0.56 -7.79
N LYS A 151 -9.81 1.15 -8.30
CA LYS A 151 -9.69 1.61 -9.67
C LYS A 151 -8.38 1.15 -10.31
N ASP A 152 -8.47 0.48 -11.44
CA ASP A 152 -7.31 0.21 -12.29
C ASP A 152 -6.93 1.48 -13.08
N LYS A 153 -5.72 1.98 -12.86
CA LYS A 153 -5.22 3.21 -13.51
C LYS A 153 -5.03 3.07 -15.01
N ALA A 154 -4.78 1.86 -15.50
CA ALA A 154 -4.53 1.61 -16.92
C ALA A 154 -5.82 1.56 -17.74
N SER A 155 -6.82 0.78 -17.30
CA SER A 155 -8.10 0.64 -18.02
C SER A 155 -9.15 1.65 -17.62
N GLY A 156 -8.97 2.31 -16.46
CA GLY A 156 -9.97 3.20 -15.87
C GLY A 156 -11.17 2.45 -15.26
N LYS A 157 -11.17 1.12 -15.27
CA LYS A 157 -12.21 0.31 -14.61
C LYS A 157 -12.20 0.57 -13.12
N GLU A 158 -13.39 0.74 -12.56
CA GLU A 158 -13.58 0.95 -11.13
C GLU A 158 -14.73 0.14 -10.59
N GLN A 159 -14.63 -0.23 -9.32
CA GLN A 159 -15.66 -0.91 -8.56
C GLN A 159 -15.66 -0.38 -7.13
N LYS A 160 -16.84 -0.23 -6.56
CA LYS A 160 -17.00 0.32 -5.22
C LYS A 160 -17.97 -0.48 -4.36
N ILE A 161 -17.76 -0.41 -3.05
CA ILE A 161 -18.68 -0.90 -2.04
C ILE A 161 -18.92 0.19 -1.00
N THR A 162 -20.15 0.28 -0.51
CA THR A 162 -20.50 1.15 0.62
C THR A 162 -20.81 0.29 1.83
N ILE A 163 -20.12 0.54 2.92
CA ILE A 163 -20.24 -0.18 4.18
C ILE A 163 -20.84 0.79 5.21
N THR A 164 -22.05 0.49 5.66
CA THR A 164 -22.77 1.33 6.63
C THR A 164 -22.37 1.00 8.05
N ALA A 165 -22.41 1.99 8.92
CA ALA A 165 -22.11 1.86 10.35
C ALA A 165 -23.04 0.86 11.10
N SER A 166 -24.18 0.45 10.47
CA SER A 166 -25.11 -0.54 11.05
C SER A 166 -24.51 -1.95 11.22
N SER A 167 -23.37 -2.22 10.57
CA SER A 167 -22.51 -3.40 10.83
C SER A 167 -21.58 -3.19 12.02
N GLY A 168 -21.79 -2.15 12.81
CA GLY A 168 -20.91 -1.70 13.89
C GLY A 168 -20.62 -2.78 14.92
N LEU A 169 -19.40 -2.70 15.44
CA LEU A 169 -18.98 -3.46 16.62
C LEU A 169 -19.57 -2.79 17.87
N SER A 170 -19.98 -3.58 18.84
CA SER A 170 -20.27 -3.06 20.18
C SER A 170 -18.97 -2.64 20.87
N ASP A 171 -19.06 -1.78 21.88
CA ASP A 171 -17.90 -1.35 22.66
C ASP A 171 -17.14 -2.55 23.26
N ASP A 172 -17.86 -3.57 23.73
CA ASP A 172 -17.28 -4.80 24.26
C ASP A 172 -16.50 -5.58 23.19
N GLU A 173 -17.00 -5.62 21.94
CA GLU A 173 -16.29 -6.27 20.82
C GLU A 173 -15.04 -5.48 20.44
N ILE A 174 -15.10 -4.16 20.45
CA ILE A 174 -13.94 -3.29 20.18
C ILE A 174 -12.85 -3.51 21.24
N GLU A 175 -13.22 -3.51 22.51
CA GLU A 175 -12.27 -3.77 23.59
C GLU A 175 -11.67 -5.18 23.50
N LYS A 176 -12.50 -6.18 23.21
CA LYS A 176 -12.04 -7.55 23.00
C LYS A 176 -11.04 -7.62 21.85
N MET A 177 -11.33 -7.04 20.70
CA MET A 177 -10.43 -7.03 19.54
C MET A 177 -9.08 -6.36 19.84
N LYS A 178 -9.10 -5.26 20.61
CA LYS A 178 -7.87 -4.58 21.05
C LYS A 178 -7.04 -5.49 21.98
N LYS A 179 -7.68 -6.10 22.94
CA LYS A 179 -7.03 -7.01 23.89
C LYS A 179 -6.50 -8.28 23.22
N ASP A 180 -7.26 -8.83 22.28
CA ASP A 180 -6.82 -9.98 21.49
C ASP A 180 -5.59 -9.64 20.64
N ALA A 181 -5.54 -8.44 20.06
CA ALA A 181 -4.38 -7.97 19.32
C ALA A 181 -3.14 -7.79 20.23
N GLU A 182 -3.30 -7.22 21.42
CA GLU A 182 -2.22 -7.09 22.40
C GLU A 182 -1.69 -8.44 22.86
N THR A 183 -2.61 -9.37 23.17
CA THR A 183 -2.24 -10.71 23.66
C THR A 183 -1.51 -11.54 22.61
N ASN A 184 -1.84 -11.39 21.34
CA ASN A 184 -1.25 -12.15 20.24
C ASN A 184 -0.19 -11.38 19.44
N ALA A 185 0.25 -10.19 19.91
CA ALA A 185 1.14 -9.30 19.17
C ALA A 185 2.44 -9.99 18.69
N ASP A 186 3.06 -10.79 19.54
CA ASP A 186 4.31 -11.52 19.21
C ASP A 186 4.08 -12.61 18.17
N ASP A 187 2.97 -13.34 18.27
CA ASP A 187 2.63 -14.40 17.32
C ASP A 187 2.20 -13.81 15.98
N ASP A 188 1.47 -12.70 15.99
CA ASP A 188 1.07 -11.97 14.80
C ASP A 188 2.29 -11.40 14.05
N LYS A 189 3.24 -10.83 14.80
CA LYS A 189 4.49 -10.37 14.23
C LYS A 189 5.24 -11.51 13.51
N LYS A 190 5.35 -12.67 14.14
CA LYS A 190 5.98 -13.86 13.53
C LYS A 190 5.23 -14.33 12.28
N LYS A 191 3.87 -14.38 12.33
CA LYS A 191 3.05 -14.76 11.16
C LYS A 191 3.26 -13.79 10.00
N LYS A 192 3.25 -12.49 10.28
CA LYS A 192 3.49 -11.43 9.28
C LYS A 192 4.90 -11.55 8.68
N GLU A 193 5.94 -11.67 9.50
CA GLU A 193 7.32 -11.86 9.04
C GLU A 193 7.45 -13.10 8.15
N LYS A 194 6.80 -14.20 8.50
CA LYS A 194 6.75 -15.42 7.69
C LYS A 194 6.12 -15.18 6.32
N ALA A 195 4.97 -14.52 6.28
CA ALA A 195 4.28 -14.18 5.05
C ALA A 195 5.14 -13.24 4.18
N GLU A 196 5.76 -12.23 4.77
CA GLU A 196 6.64 -11.29 4.08
C GLU A 196 7.88 -11.99 3.48
N ILE A 197 8.52 -12.92 4.21
CA ILE A 197 9.65 -13.70 3.70
C ILE A 197 9.23 -14.55 2.50
N LYS A 198 8.09 -15.24 2.58
CA LYS A 198 7.56 -16.03 1.45
C LYS A 198 7.26 -15.16 0.24
N ASN A 199 6.63 -14.00 0.43
CA ASN A 199 6.32 -13.04 -0.63
C ASN A 199 7.60 -12.47 -1.28
N GLN A 200 8.62 -12.16 -0.47
CA GLN A 200 9.93 -11.72 -0.97
C GLN A 200 10.61 -12.82 -1.77
N ALA A 201 10.62 -14.07 -1.27
CA ALA A 201 11.20 -15.21 -1.97
C ALA A 201 10.54 -15.43 -3.35
N GLU A 202 9.22 -15.31 -3.40
CA GLU A 202 8.47 -15.44 -4.65
C GLU A 202 8.77 -14.31 -5.63
N THR A 203 8.95 -13.09 -5.13
CA THR A 203 9.36 -11.94 -5.95
C THR A 203 10.78 -12.13 -6.50
N VAL A 204 11.71 -12.61 -5.68
CA VAL A 204 13.09 -12.87 -6.09
C VAL A 204 13.15 -14.02 -7.13
N VAL A 205 12.38 -15.08 -6.93
CA VAL A 205 12.24 -16.17 -7.92
C VAL A 205 11.76 -15.63 -9.26
N PHE A 206 10.67 -14.87 -9.26
CA PHE A 206 10.08 -14.32 -10.47
C PHE A 206 11.01 -13.36 -11.21
N THR A 207 11.64 -12.43 -10.50
CA THR A 207 12.57 -11.47 -11.11
C THR A 207 13.79 -12.16 -11.70
N THR A 208 14.26 -13.23 -11.06
CA THR A 208 15.39 -14.02 -11.57
C THR A 208 15.00 -14.85 -12.79
N GLU A 209 13.82 -15.46 -12.80
CA GLU A 209 13.30 -16.16 -14.00
C GLU A 209 13.15 -15.22 -15.19
N LYS A 210 12.62 -14.03 -14.93
CA LYS A 210 12.49 -12.99 -15.96
C LYS A 210 13.86 -12.56 -16.48
N LEU A 211 14.83 -12.35 -15.60
CA LEU A 211 16.20 -12.00 -15.97
C LEU A 211 16.85 -13.09 -16.83
N LEU A 212 16.69 -14.36 -16.45
CA LEU A 212 17.20 -15.51 -17.23
C LEU A 212 16.55 -15.58 -18.61
N LYS A 213 15.24 -15.30 -18.70
CA LYS A 213 14.50 -15.34 -19.97
C LYS A 213 14.87 -14.19 -20.91
N GLU A 214 15.03 -12.98 -20.37
CA GLU A 214 15.28 -11.78 -21.18
C GLU A 214 16.76 -11.58 -21.53
N SER A 215 17.66 -12.02 -20.66
CA SER A 215 19.08 -11.72 -20.74
C SER A 215 20.00 -12.95 -20.65
N GLY A 216 19.44 -14.14 -20.51
CA GLY A 216 20.21 -15.38 -20.34
C GLY A 216 21.15 -15.72 -21.50
N ASP A 217 20.83 -15.26 -22.71
CA ASP A 217 21.69 -15.44 -23.91
C ASP A 217 22.89 -14.50 -23.94
N LYS A 218 22.82 -13.40 -23.15
CA LYS A 218 23.91 -12.42 -23.02
C LYS A 218 24.82 -12.67 -21.82
N MET A 219 24.47 -13.65 -20.98
CA MET A 219 25.24 -14.03 -19.81
C MET A 219 26.35 -15.02 -20.18
N LYS A 220 27.41 -15.01 -19.39
CA LYS A 220 28.42 -16.07 -19.48
C LYS A 220 27.78 -17.41 -19.06
N PRO A 221 28.12 -18.54 -19.71
CA PRO A 221 27.53 -19.84 -19.40
C PRO A 221 27.68 -20.27 -17.94
N GLU A 222 28.78 -19.90 -17.29
CA GLU A 222 29.04 -20.18 -15.87
C GLU A 222 28.11 -19.37 -14.95
N ASP A 223 27.89 -18.09 -15.25
CA ASP A 223 27.02 -17.20 -14.46
C ASP A 223 25.56 -17.61 -14.60
N LYS A 224 25.15 -17.96 -15.82
CA LYS A 224 23.80 -18.49 -16.09
C LYS A 224 23.52 -19.75 -15.28
N LYS A 225 24.46 -20.72 -15.34
CA LYS A 225 24.34 -21.98 -14.59
C LYS A 225 24.30 -21.74 -13.07
N ASN A 226 25.16 -20.87 -12.55
CA ASN A 226 25.19 -20.53 -11.13
C ASN A 226 23.86 -19.93 -10.68
N LEU A 227 23.29 -19.02 -11.49
CA LEU A 227 21.99 -18.38 -11.19
C LEU A 227 20.85 -19.41 -11.24
N GLU A 228 20.84 -20.32 -12.21
CA GLU A 228 19.88 -21.43 -12.33
C GLU A 228 19.95 -22.40 -11.13
N ASP A 229 21.16 -22.75 -10.68
CA ASP A 229 21.37 -23.61 -9.51
C ASP A 229 20.85 -22.95 -8.23
N LYS A 230 21.13 -21.65 -8.02
CA LYS A 230 20.61 -20.88 -6.87
C LYS A 230 19.09 -20.71 -6.93
N LEU A 231 18.53 -20.47 -8.12
CA LEU A 231 17.09 -20.38 -8.33
C LEU A 231 16.40 -21.70 -7.97
N THR A 232 16.97 -22.83 -8.38
CA THR A 232 16.45 -24.16 -8.07
C THR A 232 16.50 -24.42 -6.56
N ALA A 233 17.60 -24.06 -5.91
CA ALA A 233 17.74 -24.19 -4.45
C ALA A 233 16.71 -23.33 -3.68
N LEU A 234 16.46 -22.08 -4.10
CA LEU A 234 15.45 -21.24 -3.47
C LEU A 234 14.03 -21.77 -3.70
N LYS A 235 13.70 -22.23 -4.91
CA LYS A 235 12.40 -22.85 -5.21
C LYS A 235 12.12 -24.08 -4.35
N ALA A 236 13.13 -24.87 -4.03
CA ALA A 236 12.97 -26.06 -3.20
C ALA A 236 12.59 -25.73 -1.74
N VAL A 237 13.00 -24.56 -1.23
CA VAL A 237 12.78 -24.18 0.18
C VAL A 237 11.70 -23.11 0.38
N LYS A 238 11.31 -22.35 -0.67
CA LYS A 238 10.42 -21.18 -0.55
C LYS A 238 9.06 -21.45 0.11
N ASP A 239 8.53 -22.67 -0.04
CA ASP A 239 7.23 -23.08 0.49
C ASP A 239 7.34 -23.82 1.84
N THR A 240 8.57 -24.01 2.36
CA THR A 240 8.81 -24.62 3.66
C THR A 240 8.66 -23.63 4.82
N ASP A 241 8.65 -24.14 6.05
CA ASP A 241 8.62 -23.30 7.26
C ASP A 241 10.04 -22.92 7.75
N GLN A 242 11.09 -23.16 6.94
CA GLN A 242 12.49 -22.88 7.27
C GLN A 242 12.88 -21.45 6.87
N HIS A 243 12.31 -20.45 7.56
CA HIS A 243 12.43 -19.04 7.18
C HIS A 243 13.87 -18.51 7.13
N ASP A 244 14.75 -18.99 8.02
CA ASP A 244 16.16 -18.59 8.03
C ASP A 244 16.90 -19.15 6.81
N GLU A 245 16.56 -20.36 6.38
CA GLU A 245 17.11 -20.95 5.16
C GLU A 245 16.62 -20.22 3.91
N ILE A 246 15.33 -19.84 3.86
CA ILE A 246 14.78 -19.05 2.77
C ILE A 246 15.52 -17.71 2.66
N LYS A 247 15.70 -16.98 3.78
CA LYS A 247 16.44 -15.71 3.81
C LYS A 247 17.86 -15.89 3.27
N LYS A 248 18.57 -16.89 3.76
CA LYS A 248 19.94 -17.19 3.32
C LYS A 248 20.01 -17.49 1.82
N LYS A 249 19.08 -18.29 1.29
CA LYS A 249 19.03 -18.59 -0.14
C LYS A 249 18.66 -17.37 -0.99
N MET A 250 17.80 -16.48 -0.50
CA MET A 250 17.50 -15.20 -1.16
C MET A 250 18.75 -14.30 -1.20
N GLU A 251 19.49 -14.19 -0.10
CA GLU A 251 20.72 -13.40 -0.05
C GLU A 251 21.77 -13.94 -1.04
N GLU A 252 22.03 -15.24 -1.00
CA GLU A 252 22.95 -15.90 -1.94
C GLU A 252 22.57 -15.66 -3.41
N MET A 253 21.27 -15.65 -3.72
CA MET A 253 20.79 -15.40 -5.07
C MET A 253 20.90 -13.92 -5.46
N ASN A 254 20.56 -13.01 -4.55
CA ASN A 254 20.69 -11.58 -4.78
C ASN A 254 22.15 -11.16 -5.03
N GLU A 255 23.11 -11.72 -4.29
CA GLU A 255 24.56 -11.48 -4.53
C GLU A 255 24.97 -11.88 -5.93
N VAL A 256 24.57 -13.06 -6.38
CA VAL A 256 24.87 -13.55 -7.74
C VAL A 256 24.19 -12.67 -8.80
N ALA A 257 22.91 -12.34 -8.62
CA ALA A 257 22.16 -11.51 -9.54
C ALA A 257 22.74 -10.08 -9.65
N GLN A 258 23.17 -9.48 -8.53
CA GLN A 258 23.84 -8.16 -8.54
C GLN A 258 25.17 -8.19 -9.26
N LYS A 259 25.98 -9.23 -9.05
CA LYS A 259 27.26 -9.40 -9.73
C LYS A 259 27.06 -9.51 -11.24
N ILE A 260 26.14 -10.36 -11.68
CA ILE A 260 25.79 -10.52 -13.10
C ILE A 260 25.27 -9.20 -13.70
N GLY A 261 24.37 -8.50 -12.98
CA GLY A 261 23.84 -7.22 -13.40
C GLY A 261 24.93 -6.16 -13.59
N ALA A 262 25.89 -6.08 -12.67
CA ALA A 262 27.02 -5.16 -12.77
C ALA A 262 27.95 -5.51 -13.99
N GLU A 263 28.23 -6.79 -14.23
CA GLU A 263 29.01 -7.23 -15.37
C GLU A 263 28.31 -6.93 -16.73
N MET A 264 27.00 -7.17 -16.80
CA MET A 264 26.19 -6.87 -17.98
C MET A 264 26.14 -5.36 -18.28
N TYR A 265 25.97 -4.54 -17.23
CA TYR A 265 25.98 -3.10 -17.37
C TYR A 265 27.35 -2.60 -17.87
N ALA A 266 28.44 -3.12 -17.31
CA ALA A 266 29.81 -2.78 -17.76
C ALA A 266 30.09 -3.21 -19.21
N ALA A 267 29.57 -4.37 -19.63
CA ALA A 267 29.66 -4.84 -21.01
C ALA A 267 28.89 -3.95 -21.99
N THR A 268 27.65 -3.58 -21.63
CA THR A 268 26.81 -2.72 -22.46
C THR A 268 27.39 -1.30 -22.57
N ALA A 269 27.98 -0.77 -21.49
CA ALA A 269 28.66 0.53 -21.51
C ALA A 269 29.88 0.53 -22.46
N LYS A 270 30.70 -0.53 -22.44
CA LYS A 270 31.83 -0.69 -23.35
C LYS A 270 31.40 -0.80 -24.81
N GLU A 271 30.34 -1.56 -25.11
CA GLU A 271 29.78 -1.65 -26.45
C GLU A 271 29.23 -0.30 -26.96
N ALA A 272 28.62 0.50 -26.08
CA ALA A 272 28.15 1.84 -26.42
C ALA A 272 29.31 2.80 -26.70
N GLU A 273 30.40 2.75 -25.92
CA GLU A 273 31.62 3.52 -26.17
C GLU A 273 32.32 3.12 -27.47
N GLU A 274 32.40 1.82 -27.78
CA GLU A 274 32.96 1.32 -29.03
C GLU A 274 32.13 1.71 -30.25
N LYS A 275 30.79 1.71 -30.14
CA LYS A 275 29.92 2.22 -31.22
C LYS A 275 30.04 3.69 -31.43
N ASN A 276 30.19 4.49 -30.38
CA ASN A 276 30.43 5.95 -30.49
C ASN A 276 31.82 6.25 -31.13
N LYS A 277 32.87 5.50 -30.75
CA LYS A 277 34.18 5.63 -31.37
C LYS A 277 34.18 5.28 -32.85
N LYS A 278 33.44 4.24 -33.25
CA LYS A 278 33.30 3.84 -34.67
C LYS A 278 32.48 4.83 -35.50
N GLN A 279 31.57 5.60 -34.89
CA GLN A 279 30.85 6.67 -35.57
C GLN A 279 31.68 7.94 -35.73
N ASP A 280 32.58 8.26 -34.82
CA ASP A 280 33.51 9.39 -34.90
C ASP A 280 34.59 9.12 -35.95
N ASP A 281 35.18 7.90 -35.97
CA ASP A 281 36.16 7.51 -37.03
C ASP A 281 35.56 7.46 -38.44
N SER A 282 34.26 7.31 -38.59
CA SER A 282 33.58 7.33 -39.88
C SER A 282 33.21 8.75 -40.34
N LYS A 283 33.20 9.76 -39.45
CA LYS A 283 33.01 11.17 -39.79
C LYS A 283 34.32 11.84 -40.25
N ASP A 284 35.44 11.43 -39.65
CA ASP A 284 36.75 11.99 -40.07
C ASP A 284 37.22 11.49 -41.44
N LYS A 285 36.78 10.30 -41.89
CA LYS A 285 37.08 9.79 -43.23
C LYS A 285 36.22 10.36 -44.35
N LYS A 286 35.15 11.12 -44.05
CA LYS A 286 34.32 11.81 -45.04
C LYS A 286 34.70 13.30 -45.28
N ASN A 287 35.50 13.90 -44.40
CA ASN A 287 35.86 15.30 -44.47
C ASN A 287 37.15 15.58 -45.29
N ASP A 288 37.81 14.54 -45.84
CA ASP A 288 39.06 14.73 -46.60
C ASP A 288 38.91 14.62 -48.13
N LYS A 289 37.64 14.61 -48.65
CA LYS A 289 37.40 14.53 -50.11
C LYS A 289 36.69 15.71 -50.75
N ASP A 290 36.32 16.76 -50.01
CA ASP A 290 35.68 17.95 -50.58
C ASP A 290 36.31 19.24 -50.05
N LYS A 291 37.59 19.44 -50.37
CA LYS A 291 38.20 20.76 -50.41
C LYS A 291 38.50 21.09 -51.86
N ASN A 292 37.50 21.50 -52.62
CA ASN A 292 37.62 22.39 -53.71
C ASN A 292 36.23 22.88 -54.14
N ASN A 293 35.98 24.13 -53.90
CA ASN A 293 35.26 25.13 -54.64
C ASN A 293 34.23 25.97 -53.86
N LYS A 294 34.60 27.28 -53.83
CA LYS A 294 33.80 28.52 -53.87
C LYS A 294 33.03 28.97 -52.61
N ASP A 295 33.59 30.05 -52.10
CA ASP A 295 33.08 31.40 -51.83
C ASP A 295 31.56 31.61 -51.74
N ASP A 296 31.25 32.41 -50.71
CA ASP A 296 30.16 33.36 -50.54
C ASP A 296 28.95 32.99 -49.66
N GLU A 297 28.84 33.85 -48.72
CA GLU A 297 27.71 34.48 -48.02
C GLU A 297 27.48 34.12 -46.57
N VAL A 298 27.88 35.10 -45.76
CA VAL A 298 27.53 35.26 -44.33
C VAL A 298 26.09 35.77 -44.27
N VAL A 299 25.23 35.11 -43.55
CA VAL A 299 23.95 35.65 -43.05
C VAL A 299 23.87 35.46 -41.54
N GLU A 300 23.95 36.60 -40.84
CA GLU A 300 23.62 36.73 -39.42
C GLU A 300 22.13 36.43 -39.20
N GLY A 301 21.82 35.62 -38.26
CA GLY A 301 20.46 35.36 -37.76
C GLY A 301 20.38 35.64 -36.27
N GLU A 302 19.61 36.66 -35.91
CA GLU A 302 19.30 37.11 -34.55
C GLU A 302 18.57 36.07 -33.75
N VAL A 303 18.93 35.99 -32.48
CA VAL A 303 18.25 35.22 -31.44
C VAL A 303 17.23 36.14 -30.77
N GLU A 304 15.94 35.85 -30.90
CA GLU A 304 14.87 36.46 -30.08
C GLU A 304 14.61 35.62 -28.83
N GLU A 305 14.88 36.21 -27.67
CA GLU A 305 14.37 35.77 -26.38
C GLU A 305 12.88 36.15 -26.24
N LYS A 306 12.03 35.20 -25.97
CA LYS A 306 10.67 35.47 -25.46
C LYS A 306 10.59 35.17 -23.97
N LYS A 307 10.17 36.23 -23.25
CA LYS A 307 9.79 36.24 -21.84
C LYS A 307 8.65 35.29 -21.51
#